data_b3c6ba179b51c43a608a435c8a281bd8
#
_entry.id   b3c6ba179b51c43a608a435c8a281bd8
#
_cell.length_a   1.000
_cell.length_b   1.000
_cell.length_c   1.000
_cell.angle_alpha   90.00
_cell.angle_beta   90.00
_cell.angle_gamma   90.00
#
_symmetry.space_group_name_H-M   'P 1'
#
loop_
_entity.id
_entity.type
_entity.pdbx_description
1 polymer ?
#
loop_
_entity_poly.entity_id
_entity_poly.type
_entity_poly.pdbx_seq_one_letter_code
_entity_poly.pdbx_strand_id
1 'polypeptide(L)'
;MAGEKEIRSKIASVKNMQKITSAMEKVAASKIRKAQAQMEASRPYAQRIRRVIGHLAHANPDYKHPFLTEREVSRVGLIVISTDRGLCGGLNANLFKAVIGEIADWQDKNVGVDMVLVGAKAVQFFRRLGGSVLGTASHLGDQPSVNDLIGSIKIMLDAYEEGKIDRLFLVSNEFVNSMTQRPEVTQLLPTSGLAKDEDDLQKHWDYIYEPDASELLDDVLGRYIESQVYRGAVENFACEMAAKMVAMKSATDNAGDIIDGLQLEYNKARQAAITQEISEFVGGAAAVSG
;
A
#
# COMPACT_ATOMS: atom_id res chain seq x y z
N MET A 1 41.68 23.10 -10.44
CA MET A 1 40.76 23.10 -11.61
C MET A 1 39.92 21.82 -11.78
N ALA A 2 40.48 20.62 -11.65
CA ALA A 2 39.67 19.38 -11.76
C ALA A 2 38.60 19.27 -10.68
N GLY A 3 38.91 19.51 -9.40
CA GLY A 3 37.96 19.42 -8.28
C GLY A 3 36.82 20.44 -8.32
N GLU A 4 37.08 21.67 -8.76
CA GLU A 4 36.06 22.73 -8.88
C GLU A 4 35.00 22.36 -9.91
N LYS A 5 35.37 21.86 -11.07
CA LYS A 5 34.48 21.44 -12.13
C LYS A 5 33.62 20.25 -11.71
N GLU A 6 34.18 19.33 -10.95
CA GLU A 6 33.50 18.17 -10.39
C GLU A 6 32.42 18.59 -9.37
N ILE A 7 32.81 19.49 -8.42
CA ILE A 7 31.83 20.00 -7.41
C ILE A 7 30.67 20.72 -8.09
N ARG A 8 30.96 21.55 -9.09
CA ARG A 8 29.92 22.26 -9.87
C ARG A 8 28.97 21.28 -10.58
N SER A 9 29.51 20.19 -11.12
CA SER A 9 28.70 19.13 -11.75
C SER A 9 27.80 18.42 -10.71
N LYS A 10 28.32 18.12 -9.52
CA LYS A 10 27.56 17.55 -8.40
C LYS A 10 26.41 18.48 -7.98
N ILE A 11 26.68 19.79 -7.81
CA ILE A 11 25.65 20.78 -7.49
C ILE A 11 24.54 20.79 -8.54
N ALA A 12 24.88 20.77 -9.83
CA ALA A 12 23.89 20.74 -10.90
C ALA A 12 23.03 19.47 -10.86
N SER A 13 23.63 18.31 -10.60
CA SER A 13 22.93 17.04 -10.48
C SER A 13 21.95 17.04 -9.28
N VAL A 14 22.40 17.48 -8.10
CA VAL A 14 21.54 17.55 -6.90
C VAL A 14 20.41 18.56 -7.08
N LYS A 15 20.66 19.72 -7.71
CA LYS A 15 19.60 20.70 -8.07
C LYS A 15 18.55 20.10 -8.99
N ASN A 16 18.94 19.27 -9.94
CA ASN A 16 17.97 18.59 -10.80
C ASN A 16 17.14 17.56 -10.01
N MET A 17 17.79 16.80 -9.12
CA MET A 17 17.09 15.86 -8.23
C MET A 17 16.09 16.57 -7.32
N GLN A 18 16.46 17.71 -6.72
CA GLN A 18 15.60 18.56 -5.90
C GLN A 18 14.34 19.00 -6.65
N LYS A 19 14.50 19.39 -7.93
CA LYS A 19 13.34 19.79 -8.78
C LYS A 19 12.42 18.59 -9.04
N ILE A 20 12.98 17.40 -9.28
CA ILE A 20 12.20 16.17 -9.53
C ILE A 20 11.44 15.77 -8.27
N THR A 21 12.09 15.74 -7.11
CA THR A 21 11.45 15.35 -5.84
C THR A 21 10.35 16.34 -5.44
N SER A 22 10.57 17.65 -5.62
CA SER A 22 9.56 18.67 -5.38
C SER A 22 8.35 18.55 -6.34
N ALA A 23 8.58 18.20 -7.60
CA ALA A 23 7.49 17.94 -8.54
C ALA A 23 6.70 16.69 -8.13
N MET A 24 7.39 15.60 -7.73
CA MET A 24 6.76 14.36 -7.29
C MET A 24 5.94 14.55 -6.00
N GLU A 25 6.40 15.38 -5.07
CA GLU A 25 5.65 15.79 -3.86
C GLU A 25 4.31 16.41 -4.24
N LYS A 26 4.31 17.40 -5.15
CA LYS A 26 3.10 18.10 -5.58
C LYS A 26 2.12 17.17 -6.31
N VAL A 27 2.63 16.28 -7.15
CA VAL A 27 1.81 15.25 -7.84
C VAL A 27 1.18 14.30 -6.82
N ALA A 28 1.96 13.83 -5.85
CA ALA A 28 1.45 12.96 -4.80
C ALA A 28 0.35 13.66 -3.96
N ALA A 29 0.57 14.91 -3.56
CA ALA A 29 -0.42 15.73 -2.83
C ALA A 29 -1.74 15.91 -3.62
N SER A 30 -1.67 16.09 -4.93
CA SER A 30 -2.86 16.17 -5.78
C SER A 30 -3.62 14.83 -5.83
N LYS A 31 -2.89 13.71 -5.93
CA LYS A 31 -3.48 12.36 -6.01
C LYS A 31 -4.12 11.90 -4.69
N ILE A 32 -3.60 12.33 -3.53
CA ILE A 32 -4.21 12.04 -2.22
C ILE A 32 -5.66 12.53 -2.17
N ARG A 33 -5.92 13.77 -2.59
CA ARG A 33 -7.29 14.33 -2.57
C ARG A 33 -8.27 13.50 -3.40
N LYS A 34 -7.82 13.03 -4.56
CA LYS A 34 -8.64 12.18 -5.43
C LYS A 34 -8.89 10.80 -4.80
N ALA A 35 -7.88 10.20 -4.19
CA ALA A 35 -8.00 8.92 -3.50
C ALA A 35 -8.95 9.02 -2.30
N GLN A 36 -8.87 10.08 -1.49
CA GLN A 36 -9.79 10.31 -0.38
C GLN A 36 -11.24 10.46 -0.84
N ALA A 37 -11.49 11.22 -1.91
CA ALA A 37 -12.83 11.34 -2.48
C ALA A 37 -13.38 9.97 -2.95
N GLN A 38 -12.53 9.12 -3.50
CA GLN A 38 -12.91 7.76 -3.93
C GLN A 38 -13.18 6.83 -2.73
N MET A 39 -12.40 6.94 -1.66
CA MET A 39 -12.66 6.23 -0.40
C MET A 39 -14.02 6.62 0.20
N GLU A 40 -14.32 7.92 0.27
CA GLU A 40 -15.59 8.42 0.78
C GLU A 40 -16.77 7.95 -0.08
N ALA A 41 -16.62 7.95 -1.40
CA ALA A 41 -17.66 7.48 -2.33
C ALA A 41 -17.94 5.97 -2.20
N SER A 42 -16.98 5.16 -1.75
CA SER A 42 -17.15 3.71 -1.58
C SER A 42 -17.85 3.31 -0.25
N ARG A 43 -17.80 4.16 0.79
CA ARG A 43 -18.35 3.88 2.12
C ARG A 43 -19.86 3.52 2.12
N PRO A 44 -20.75 4.28 1.44
CA PRO A 44 -22.20 3.99 1.48
C PRO A 44 -22.53 2.60 0.92
N TYR A 45 -21.79 2.16 -0.12
CA TYR A 45 -22.01 0.84 -0.72
C TYR A 45 -21.68 -0.29 0.26
N ALA A 46 -20.52 -0.24 0.91
CA ALA A 46 -20.09 -1.23 1.89
C ALA A 46 -21.05 -1.32 3.09
N GLN A 47 -21.60 -0.17 3.55
CA GLN A 47 -22.57 -0.14 4.64
C GLN A 47 -23.92 -0.75 4.23
N ARG A 48 -24.40 -0.45 3.02
CA ARG A 48 -25.67 -0.98 2.53
C ARG A 48 -25.62 -2.49 2.33
N ILE A 49 -24.54 -2.99 1.71
CA ILE A 49 -24.38 -4.43 1.46
C ILE A 49 -24.30 -5.20 2.78
N ARG A 50 -23.60 -4.65 3.79
CA ARG A 50 -23.53 -5.23 5.15
C ARG A 50 -24.91 -5.37 5.78
N ARG A 51 -25.78 -4.36 5.66
CA ARG A 51 -27.18 -4.44 6.15
C ARG A 51 -27.97 -5.51 5.42
N VAL A 52 -27.86 -5.59 4.10
CA VAL A 52 -28.55 -6.60 3.30
C VAL A 52 -28.12 -8.01 3.75
N ILE A 53 -26.84 -8.26 3.97
CA ILE A 53 -26.35 -9.55 4.48
C ILE A 53 -26.96 -9.85 5.86
N GLY A 54 -27.00 -8.88 6.77
CA GLY A 54 -27.63 -9.04 8.09
C GLY A 54 -29.10 -9.46 7.97
N HIS A 55 -29.89 -8.81 7.12
CA HIS A 55 -31.29 -9.17 6.89
C HIS A 55 -31.46 -10.55 6.25
N LEU A 56 -30.63 -10.89 5.23
CA LEU A 56 -30.68 -12.20 4.58
C LEU A 56 -30.32 -13.35 5.52
N ALA A 57 -29.30 -13.17 6.36
CA ALA A 57 -28.90 -14.14 7.36
C ALA A 57 -29.97 -14.39 8.42
N HIS A 58 -30.77 -13.36 8.78
CA HIS A 58 -31.89 -13.50 9.71
C HIS A 58 -33.16 -14.11 9.05
N ALA A 59 -33.34 -13.85 7.77
CA ALA A 59 -34.52 -14.37 7.04
C ALA A 59 -34.45 -15.90 6.84
N ASN A 60 -33.24 -16.48 6.85
CA ASN A 60 -33.04 -17.90 6.62
C ASN A 60 -32.06 -18.51 7.66
N PRO A 61 -32.50 -18.63 8.94
CA PRO A 61 -31.63 -19.08 10.04
C PRO A 61 -31.15 -20.53 9.90
N ASP A 62 -31.85 -21.35 9.11
CA ASP A 62 -31.50 -22.75 8.87
C ASP A 62 -30.39 -22.89 7.79
N TYR A 63 -30.18 -21.88 6.96
CA TYR A 63 -29.14 -21.87 5.92
C TYR A 63 -27.81 -21.34 6.48
N LYS A 64 -26.88 -22.26 6.72
CA LYS A 64 -25.52 -21.95 7.19
C LYS A 64 -24.57 -21.79 6.01
N HIS A 65 -24.47 -20.56 5.48
CA HIS A 65 -23.51 -20.28 4.43
C HIS A 65 -22.06 -20.50 4.93
N PRO A 66 -21.19 -21.16 4.12
CA PRO A 66 -19.78 -21.41 4.49
C PRO A 66 -19.02 -20.14 4.95
N PHE A 67 -19.30 -18.98 4.35
CA PHE A 67 -18.67 -17.69 4.70
C PHE A 67 -19.07 -17.12 6.07
N LEU A 68 -20.15 -17.62 6.67
CA LEU A 68 -20.64 -17.21 7.99
C LEU A 68 -20.29 -18.20 9.09
N THR A 69 -19.83 -19.42 8.72
CA THR A 69 -19.62 -20.53 9.65
C THR A 69 -18.14 -20.61 10.06
N GLU A 70 -17.89 -20.63 11.37
CA GLU A 70 -16.53 -20.87 11.87
C GLU A 70 -16.14 -22.33 11.70
N ARG A 71 -14.87 -22.57 11.33
CA ARG A 71 -14.27 -23.90 11.15
C ARG A 71 -13.02 -24.00 12.00
N GLU A 72 -12.59 -25.23 12.29
CA GLU A 72 -11.27 -25.51 12.84
C GLU A 72 -10.21 -25.08 11.83
N VAL A 73 -9.18 -24.38 12.30
CA VAL A 73 -8.21 -23.72 11.42
C VAL A 73 -7.02 -24.62 11.19
N SER A 74 -6.88 -25.14 9.98
CA SER A 74 -5.72 -25.89 9.51
C SER A 74 -4.88 -25.10 8.50
N ARG A 75 -5.50 -24.18 7.78
CA ARG A 75 -4.84 -23.32 6.79
C ARG A 75 -5.53 -21.96 6.66
N VAL A 76 -4.73 -20.91 6.51
CA VAL A 76 -5.23 -19.54 6.32
C VAL A 76 -4.79 -18.96 4.99
N GLY A 77 -5.65 -18.12 4.42
CA GLY A 77 -5.37 -17.33 3.22
C GLY A 77 -5.08 -15.87 3.58
N LEU A 78 -4.08 -15.28 2.98
CA LEU A 78 -3.75 -13.85 3.11
C LEU A 78 -3.84 -13.18 1.73
N ILE A 79 -4.66 -12.14 1.60
CA ILE A 79 -4.62 -11.20 0.48
C ILE A 79 -3.78 -10.03 0.92
N VAL A 80 -2.58 -9.88 0.34
CA VAL A 80 -1.64 -8.82 0.71
C VAL A 80 -1.66 -7.73 -0.35
N ILE A 81 -2.04 -6.51 0.02
CA ILE A 81 -2.11 -5.35 -0.88
C ILE A 81 -0.93 -4.43 -0.62
N SER A 82 0.01 -4.39 -1.56
CA SER A 82 1.16 -3.50 -1.57
C SER A 82 1.10 -2.49 -2.72
N THR A 83 2.15 -1.72 -2.90
CA THR A 83 2.28 -0.80 -4.03
C THR A 83 2.97 -1.44 -5.24
N ASP A 84 2.70 -0.93 -6.44
CA ASP A 84 3.46 -1.29 -7.63
C ASP A 84 4.82 -0.59 -7.70
N ARG A 85 4.89 0.64 -7.20
CA ARG A 85 6.07 1.50 -7.28
C ARG A 85 6.64 1.78 -5.88
N GLY A 86 7.92 2.17 -5.85
CA GLY A 86 8.60 2.59 -4.63
C GLY A 86 8.50 4.09 -4.36
N LEU A 87 9.47 4.59 -3.61
CA LEU A 87 9.59 5.99 -3.19
C LEU A 87 8.46 6.45 -2.25
N CYS A 88 7.90 5.51 -1.49
CA CYS A 88 6.87 5.73 -0.47
C CYS A 88 7.39 5.50 0.97
N GLY A 89 8.66 5.83 1.21
CA GLY A 89 9.30 5.64 2.51
C GLY A 89 9.25 4.21 3.01
N GLY A 90 8.88 4.01 4.27
CA GLY A 90 8.79 2.70 4.92
C GLY A 90 7.47 1.95 4.72
N LEU A 91 6.52 2.46 3.91
CA LEU A 91 5.17 1.91 3.81
C LEU A 91 5.16 0.39 3.53
N ASN A 92 5.82 -0.05 2.46
CA ASN A 92 5.87 -1.47 2.10
C ASN A 92 6.70 -2.30 3.09
N ALA A 93 7.78 -1.75 3.63
CA ALA A 93 8.61 -2.46 4.59
C ALA A 93 7.84 -2.77 5.88
N ASN A 94 7.05 -1.82 6.37
CA ASN A 94 6.19 -2.00 7.54
C ASN A 94 5.07 -3.02 7.26
N LEU A 95 4.44 -2.94 6.09
CA LEU A 95 3.44 -3.91 5.66
C LEU A 95 4.02 -5.33 5.62
N PHE A 96 5.17 -5.51 4.99
CA PHE A 96 5.79 -6.84 4.87
C PHE A 96 6.24 -7.39 6.23
N LYS A 97 6.69 -6.52 7.15
CA LYS A 97 6.99 -6.91 8.52
C LYS A 97 5.73 -7.45 9.23
N ALA A 98 4.58 -6.79 9.06
CA ALA A 98 3.32 -7.26 9.62
C ALA A 98 2.90 -8.61 9.02
N VAL A 99 2.99 -8.78 7.69
CA VAL A 99 2.69 -10.06 7.03
C VAL A 99 3.59 -11.18 7.53
N ILE A 100 4.90 -10.93 7.69
CA ILE A 100 5.84 -11.93 8.22
C ILE A 100 5.46 -12.30 9.66
N GLY A 101 5.08 -11.32 10.48
CA GLY A 101 4.59 -11.57 11.83
C GLY A 101 3.37 -12.49 11.84
N GLU A 102 2.36 -12.19 11.01
CA GLU A 102 1.18 -13.03 10.86
C GLU A 102 1.53 -14.46 10.41
N ILE A 103 2.43 -14.59 9.43
CA ILE A 103 2.87 -15.91 8.96
C ILE A 103 3.53 -16.70 10.11
N ALA A 104 4.41 -16.06 10.89
CA ALA A 104 5.08 -16.68 12.02
C ALA A 104 4.07 -17.12 13.09
N ASP A 105 3.12 -16.26 13.45
CA ASP A 105 2.09 -16.54 14.47
C ASP A 105 1.19 -17.73 14.08
N TRP A 106 0.92 -17.92 12.78
CA TRP A 106 0.18 -19.06 12.29
C TRP A 106 1.03 -20.33 12.19
N GLN A 107 2.29 -20.20 11.78
CA GLN A 107 3.23 -21.33 11.73
C GLN A 107 3.51 -21.89 13.13
N ASP A 108 3.62 -21.06 14.16
CA ASP A 108 3.77 -21.47 15.55
C ASP A 108 2.57 -22.30 16.06
N LYS A 109 1.39 -22.10 15.44
CA LYS A 109 0.18 -22.90 15.66
C LYS A 109 0.07 -24.13 14.75
N ASN A 110 1.10 -24.44 13.97
CA ASN A 110 1.10 -25.48 12.93
C ASN A 110 0.02 -25.27 11.83
N VAL A 111 -0.35 -24.03 11.54
CA VAL A 111 -1.33 -23.65 10.53
C VAL A 111 -0.60 -23.24 9.26
N GLY A 112 -0.97 -23.83 8.12
CA GLY A 112 -0.44 -23.47 6.80
C GLY A 112 -0.91 -22.07 6.37
N VAL A 113 -0.09 -21.37 5.58
CA VAL A 113 -0.43 -20.02 5.06
C VAL A 113 -0.29 -20.00 3.55
N ASP A 114 -1.37 -19.65 2.87
CA ASP A 114 -1.41 -19.40 1.44
C ASP A 114 -1.63 -17.90 1.17
N MET A 115 -0.99 -17.39 0.13
CA MET A 115 -1.02 -15.95 -0.16
C MET A 115 -1.48 -15.65 -1.58
N VAL A 116 -2.24 -14.57 -1.71
CA VAL A 116 -2.42 -13.84 -2.97
C VAL A 116 -1.79 -12.46 -2.81
N LEU A 117 -0.93 -12.09 -3.75
CA LEU A 117 -0.13 -10.89 -3.69
C LEU A 117 -0.61 -9.86 -4.71
N VAL A 118 -1.02 -8.70 -4.21
CA VAL A 118 -1.45 -7.56 -5.00
C VAL A 118 -0.38 -6.46 -4.91
N GLY A 119 0.08 -5.99 -6.08
CA GLY A 119 1.16 -5.02 -6.20
C GLY A 119 2.55 -5.64 -6.41
N ALA A 120 3.30 -5.06 -7.34
CA ALA A 120 4.60 -5.58 -7.75
C ALA A 120 5.62 -5.67 -6.62
N LYS A 121 5.52 -4.83 -5.57
CA LYS A 121 6.44 -4.85 -4.44
C LYS A 121 6.25 -6.07 -3.55
N ALA A 122 5.01 -6.50 -3.28
CA ALA A 122 4.75 -7.75 -2.57
C ALA A 122 5.22 -8.96 -3.39
N VAL A 123 4.89 -9.00 -4.68
CA VAL A 123 5.33 -10.07 -5.58
C VAL A 123 6.85 -10.21 -5.59
N GLN A 124 7.58 -9.09 -5.70
CA GLN A 124 9.04 -9.10 -5.70
C GLN A 124 9.62 -9.60 -4.37
N PHE A 125 9.01 -9.22 -3.26
CA PHE A 125 9.49 -9.55 -1.92
C PHE A 125 9.21 -11.02 -1.56
N PHE A 126 7.95 -11.45 -1.65
CA PHE A 126 7.55 -12.78 -1.19
C PHE A 126 7.99 -13.93 -2.12
N ARG A 127 8.21 -13.67 -3.43
CA ARG A 127 8.85 -14.67 -4.31
C ARG A 127 10.24 -15.07 -3.84
N ARG A 128 10.97 -14.18 -3.16
CA ARG A 128 12.31 -14.48 -2.63
C ARG A 128 12.25 -15.25 -1.30
N LEU A 129 11.17 -15.09 -0.55
CA LEU A 129 10.98 -15.74 0.75
C LEU A 129 10.53 -17.20 0.63
N GLY A 130 9.97 -17.62 -0.50
CA GLY A 130 9.56 -19.01 -0.74
C GLY A 130 8.23 -19.41 -0.10
N GLY A 131 7.30 -18.47 0.11
CA GLY A 131 5.94 -18.77 0.61
C GLY A 131 5.02 -19.39 -0.45
N SER A 132 3.93 -20.03 -0.01
CA SER A 132 2.88 -20.55 -0.89
C SER A 132 2.07 -19.38 -1.48
N VAL A 133 2.32 -19.05 -2.76
CA VAL A 133 1.65 -17.99 -3.48
C VAL A 133 0.71 -18.58 -4.52
N LEU A 134 -0.59 -18.46 -4.30
CA LEU A 134 -1.64 -19.01 -5.18
C LEU A 134 -1.92 -18.10 -6.38
N GLY A 135 -1.74 -16.80 -6.23
CA GLY A 135 -2.01 -15.84 -7.30
C GLY A 135 -1.33 -14.50 -7.09
N THR A 136 -1.19 -13.75 -8.18
CA THR A 136 -0.60 -12.41 -8.16
C THR A 136 -1.35 -11.45 -9.08
N ALA A 137 -1.55 -10.20 -8.62
CA ALA A 137 -1.99 -9.09 -9.45
C ALA A 137 -1.00 -7.93 -9.32
N SER A 138 -0.69 -7.27 -10.41
CA SER A 138 0.22 -6.12 -10.42
C SER A 138 -0.15 -5.18 -11.57
N HIS A 139 0.43 -3.98 -11.56
CA HIS A 139 0.17 -2.95 -12.56
C HIS A 139 -1.27 -2.41 -12.53
N LEU A 140 -1.85 -2.28 -11.30
CA LEU A 140 -3.20 -1.75 -11.09
C LEU A 140 -3.34 -0.25 -11.45
N GLY A 141 -2.22 0.42 -11.66
CA GLY A 141 -2.18 1.84 -12.02
C GLY A 141 -2.54 2.78 -10.87
N ASP A 142 -2.94 4.00 -11.24
CA ASP A 142 -3.31 5.06 -10.27
C ASP A 142 -4.77 4.96 -9.79
N GLN A 143 -5.57 4.09 -10.39
CA GLN A 143 -6.99 3.88 -10.07
C GLN A 143 -7.30 2.40 -10.21
N PRO A 144 -7.09 1.62 -9.15
CA PRO A 144 -7.46 0.21 -9.17
C PRO A 144 -8.95 0.07 -9.44
N SER A 145 -9.34 -0.81 -10.35
CA SER A 145 -10.73 -1.19 -10.57
C SER A 145 -11.02 -2.52 -9.88
N VAL A 146 -12.30 -2.78 -9.60
CA VAL A 146 -12.72 -4.08 -9.07
C VAL A 146 -12.33 -5.20 -10.02
N ASN A 147 -12.44 -4.97 -11.33
CA ASN A 147 -12.11 -5.97 -12.36
C ASN A 147 -10.65 -6.42 -12.32
N ASP A 148 -9.74 -5.53 -11.94
CA ASP A 148 -8.31 -5.86 -11.82
C ASP A 148 -8.02 -6.80 -10.64
N LEU A 149 -8.92 -6.85 -9.67
CA LEU A 149 -8.78 -7.60 -8.42
C LEU A 149 -9.60 -8.90 -8.40
N ILE A 150 -10.70 -8.97 -9.19
CA ILE A 150 -11.64 -10.11 -9.18
C ILE A 150 -10.93 -11.45 -9.34
N GLY A 151 -9.99 -11.57 -10.28
CA GLY A 151 -9.26 -12.83 -10.50
C GLY A 151 -8.49 -13.29 -9.27
N SER A 152 -7.86 -12.36 -8.57
CA SER A 152 -7.09 -12.63 -7.35
C SER A 152 -8.00 -12.97 -6.17
N ILE A 153 -9.13 -12.29 -6.06
CA ILE A 153 -10.15 -12.52 -5.01
C ILE A 153 -10.77 -13.91 -5.23
N LYS A 154 -11.17 -14.22 -6.46
CA LYS A 154 -11.79 -15.49 -6.82
C LYS A 154 -10.94 -16.69 -6.44
N ILE A 155 -9.62 -16.65 -6.68
CA ILE A 155 -8.71 -17.74 -6.28
C ILE A 155 -8.83 -18.03 -4.77
N MET A 156 -8.95 -17.02 -3.92
CA MET A 156 -9.08 -17.21 -2.49
C MET A 156 -10.49 -17.63 -2.06
N LEU A 157 -11.53 -17.14 -2.73
CA LEU A 157 -12.91 -17.56 -2.46
C LEU A 157 -13.12 -19.02 -2.86
N ASP A 158 -12.67 -19.42 -4.05
CA ASP A 158 -12.72 -20.82 -4.50
C ASP A 158 -11.95 -21.74 -3.52
N ALA A 159 -10.76 -21.32 -3.06
CA ALA A 159 -9.99 -22.08 -2.07
C ALA A 159 -10.70 -22.18 -0.70
N TYR A 160 -11.45 -21.18 -0.32
CA TYR A 160 -12.25 -21.20 0.91
C TYR A 160 -13.48 -22.11 0.78
N GLU A 161 -14.19 -22.06 -0.34
CA GLU A 161 -15.36 -22.90 -0.63
C GLU A 161 -14.98 -24.38 -0.72
N GLU A 162 -13.84 -24.67 -1.37
CA GLU A 162 -13.30 -26.03 -1.46
C GLU A 162 -12.72 -26.56 -0.13
N GLY A 163 -12.69 -25.75 0.93
CA GLY A 163 -12.14 -26.14 2.23
C GLY A 163 -10.61 -26.25 2.26
N LYS A 164 -9.92 -25.66 1.28
CA LYS A 164 -8.45 -25.59 1.24
C LYS A 164 -7.90 -24.57 2.23
N ILE A 165 -8.65 -23.53 2.51
CA ILE A 165 -8.38 -22.55 3.56
C ILE A 165 -9.61 -22.37 4.46
N ASP A 166 -9.38 -22.13 5.74
CA ASP A 166 -10.43 -22.05 6.77
C ASP A 166 -10.67 -20.62 7.25
N ARG A 167 -9.71 -19.73 7.02
CA ARG A 167 -9.83 -18.29 7.27
C ARG A 167 -9.19 -17.50 6.14
N LEU A 168 -9.73 -16.34 5.88
CA LEU A 168 -9.20 -15.40 4.91
C LEU A 168 -8.99 -14.04 5.54
N PHE A 169 -7.79 -13.47 5.38
CA PHE A 169 -7.43 -12.15 5.89
C PHE A 169 -7.01 -11.25 4.74
N LEU A 170 -7.35 -9.98 4.88
CA LEU A 170 -6.83 -8.88 4.09
C LEU A 170 -5.74 -8.18 4.87
N VAL A 171 -4.56 -8.04 4.27
CA VAL A 171 -3.45 -7.28 4.84
C VAL A 171 -3.16 -6.09 3.93
N SER A 172 -3.44 -4.89 4.44
CA SER A 172 -3.30 -3.64 3.70
C SER A 172 -2.83 -2.52 4.62
N ASN A 173 -2.65 -1.30 4.09
CA ASN A 173 -2.34 -0.15 4.91
C ASN A 173 -3.61 0.68 5.16
N GLU A 174 -3.88 0.97 6.43
CA GLU A 174 -4.92 1.89 6.88
C GLU A 174 -4.43 3.34 6.79
N PHE A 175 -5.27 4.21 6.26
CA PHE A 175 -5.01 5.64 6.19
C PHE A 175 -5.51 6.36 7.46
N VAL A 176 -4.61 6.61 8.40
CA VAL A 176 -4.92 7.36 9.62
C VAL A 176 -4.96 8.87 9.32
N ASN A 177 -3.88 9.38 8.71
CA ASN A 177 -3.76 10.77 8.23
C ASN A 177 -2.59 10.87 7.22
N SER A 178 -2.36 12.05 6.68
CA SER A 178 -1.31 12.28 5.67
C SER A 178 0.12 11.97 6.17
N MET A 179 0.35 11.99 7.49
CA MET A 179 1.66 11.72 8.09
C MET A 179 1.81 10.28 8.59
N THR A 180 0.68 9.61 8.88
CA THR A 180 0.67 8.30 9.53
C THR A 180 -0.17 7.31 8.75
N GLN A 181 0.45 6.22 8.34
CA GLN A 181 -0.18 5.06 7.77
C GLN A 181 0.30 3.85 8.58
N ARG A 182 -0.55 2.88 8.79
CA ARG A 182 -0.19 1.66 9.52
C ARG A 182 -0.70 0.40 8.81
N PRO A 183 0.06 -0.70 8.86
CA PRO A 183 -0.43 -1.98 8.41
C PRO A 183 -1.63 -2.41 9.24
N GLU A 184 -2.64 -2.94 8.57
CA GLU A 184 -3.84 -3.51 9.18
C GLU A 184 -4.06 -4.92 8.64
N VAL A 185 -4.44 -5.83 9.55
CA VAL A 185 -4.84 -7.20 9.23
C VAL A 185 -6.31 -7.34 9.58
N THR A 186 -7.14 -7.48 8.56
CA THR A 186 -8.59 -7.58 8.71
C THR A 186 -9.08 -8.95 8.29
N GLN A 187 -9.81 -9.66 9.15
CA GLN A 187 -10.43 -10.93 8.77
C GLN A 187 -11.58 -10.66 7.80
N LEU A 188 -11.54 -11.31 6.63
CA LEU A 188 -12.62 -11.29 5.65
C LEU A 188 -13.57 -12.46 5.83
N LEU A 189 -13.04 -13.66 6.04
CA LEU A 189 -13.80 -14.90 6.23
C LEU A 189 -13.26 -15.72 7.42
N PRO A 190 -14.18 -16.35 8.19
CA PRO A 190 -15.61 -16.15 8.18
C PRO A 190 -16.01 -14.76 8.67
N THR A 191 -17.13 -14.25 8.16
CA THR A 191 -17.67 -12.93 8.52
C THR A 191 -18.53 -13.00 9.78
N SER A 192 -17.94 -13.41 10.89
CA SER A 192 -18.62 -13.74 12.15
C SER A 192 -19.29 -12.55 12.88
N GLY A 193 -19.15 -11.33 12.39
CA GLY A 193 -19.72 -10.13 13.02
C GLY A 193 -20.93 -9.50 12.31
N LEU A 194 -21.27 -9.94 11.11
CA LEU A 194 -22.30 -9.28 10.31
C LEU A 194 -23.74 -9.56 10.82
N ALA A 195 -23.94 -10.68 11.50
CA ALA A 195 -25.23 -11.07 12.05
C ALA A 195 -25.54 -10.48 13.45
N LYS A 196 -24.59 -9.76 14.07
CA LYS A 196 -24.70 -9.31 15.46
C LYS A 196 -25.06 -7.83 15.67
N ASP A 197 -25.16 -7.04 14.62
CA ASP A 197 -25.59 -5.64 14.74
C ASP A 197 -27.13 -5.57 14.93
N GLU A 198 -27.62 -5.99 16.10
CA GLU A 198 -29.05 -6.08 16.46
C GLU A 198 -29.78 -4.73 16.45
N ASP A 199 -29.09 -3.61 16.67
CA ASP A 199 -29.72 -2.29 16.79
C ASP A 199 -30.28 -1.73 15.45
N ASP A 200 -29.77 -2.16 14.31
CA ASP A 200 -30.24 -1.70 12.98
C ASP A 200 -31.26 -2.66 12.34
N LEU A 201 -31.43 -3.87 12.90
CA LEU A 201 -32.32 -4.93 12.40
C LEU A 201 -33.75 -4.84 12.95
N GLN A 202 -34.03 -3.95 13.93
CA GLN A 202 -35.32 -3.83 14.58
C GLN A 202 -36.46 -3.25 13.69
N LYS A 203 -36.17 -2.78 12.48
CA LYS A 203 -37.19 -2.42 11.49
C LYS A 203 -37.47 -3.63 10.61
N HIS A 204 -38.56 -4.30 10.87
CA HIS A 204 -39.13 -5.34 10.00
C HIS A 204 -39.34 -4.76 8.60
N TRP A 205 -38.45 -5.12 7.67
CA TRP A 205 -38.67 -4.90 6.25
C TRP A 205 -39.01 -6.27 5.67
N ASP A 206 -40.24 -6.44 5.20
CA ASP A 206 -40.65 -7.61 4.42
C ASP A 206 -40.05 -7.46 3.02
N TYR A 207 -38.87 -8.01 2.82
CA TYR A 207 -38.24 -8.13 1.49
C TYR A 207 -38.86 -9.34 0.78
N ILE A 208 -39.27 -9.14 -0.48
CA ILE A 208 -39.58 -10.24 -1.39
C ILE A 208 -38.22 -10.63 -2.04
N TYR A 209 -37.76 -11.86 -1.78
CA TYR A 209 -36.53 -12.39 -2.35
C TYR A 209 -36.84 -13.16 -3.63
N GLU A 210 -36.21 -12.79 -4.74
CA GLU A 210 -36.28 -13.48 -6.02
C GLU A 210 -34.85 -13.75 -6.54
N PRO A 211 -34.47 -14.97 -6.93
CA PRO A 211 -35.30 -16.18 -6.97
C PRO A 211 -35.43 -16.89 -5.61
N ASP A 212 -34.35 -16.91 -4.76
CA ASP A 212 -34.36 -17.48 -3.41
C ASP A 212 -33.37 -16.73 -2.51
N ALA A 213 -33.66 -16.65 -1.21
CA ALA A 213 -32.85 -15.95 -0.24
C ALA A 213 -31.44 -16.56 -0.09
N SER A 214 -31.26 -17.87 -0.31
CA SER A 214 -29.97 -18.54 -0.26
C SER A 214 -29.07 -18.18 -1.44
N GLU A 215 -29.57 -18.26 -2.68
CA GLU A 215 -28.79 -17.86 -3.86
C GLU A 215 -28.41 -16.37 -3.81
N LEU A 216 -29.33 -15.53 -3.34
CA LEU A 216 -29.06 -14.11 -3.18
C LEU A 216 -28.00 -13.84 -2.10
N LEU A 217 -27.99 -14.63 -1.02
CA LEU A 217 -26.97 -14.52 0.04
C LEU A 217 -25.59 -14.88 -0.47
N ASP A 218 -25.46 -15.92 -1.29
CA ASP A 218 -24.20 -16.35 -1.91
C ASP A 218 -23.61 -15.23 -2.77
N ASP A 219 -24.41 -14.65 -3.67
CA ASP A 219 -23.99 -13.56 -4.54
C ASP A 219 -23.60 -12.30 -3.75
N VAL A 220 -24.42 -11.93 -2.75
CA VAL A 220 -24.20 -10.72 -1.96
C VAL A 220 -22.97 -10.85 -1.07
N LEU A 221 -22.69 -12.03 -0.50
CA LEU A 221 -21.49 -12.28 0.28
C LEU A 221 -20.22 -12.20 -0.59
N GLY A 222 -20.26 -12.79 -1.78
CA GLY A 222 -19.14 -12.65 -2.75
C GLY A 222 -18.87 -11.18 -3.07
N ARG A 223 -19.91 -10.40 -3.40
CA ARG A 223 -19.81 -8.96 -3.67
C ARG A 223 -19.33 -8.16 -2.47
N TYR A 224 -19.72 -8.56 -1.27
CA TYR A 224 -19.22 -7.94 -0.04
C TYR A 224 -17.70 -8.09 0.08
N ILE A 225 -17.18 -9.31 -0.08
CA ILE A 225 -15.72 -9.55 -0.02
C ILE A 225 -14.99 -8.78 -1.11
N GLU A 226 -15.49 -8.80 -2.36
CA GLU A 226 -14.93 -7.99 -3.45
C GLU A 226 -14.85 -6.50 -3.06
N SER A 227 -15.91 -5.98 -2.44
CA SER A 227 -15.96 -4.58 -2.01
C SER A 227 -14.98 -4.24 -0.89
N GLN A 228 -14.74 -5.18 0.06
CA GLN A 228 -13.75 -4.98 1.13
C GLN A 228 -12.33 -4.97 0.57
N VAL A 229 -11.99 -5.90 -0.33
CA VAL A 229 -10.66 -5.93 -0.96
C VAL A 229 -10.45 -4.69 -1.84
N TYR A 230 -11.45 -4.29 -2.61
CA TYR A 230 -11.39 -3.05 -3.40
C TYR A 230 -11.18 -1.82 -2.52
N ARG A 231 -11.91 -1.72 -1.41
CA ARG A 231 -11.73 -0.65 -0.43
C ARG A 231 -10.29 -0.63 0.10
N GLY A 232 -9.76 -1.79 0.50
CA GLY A 232 -8.38 -1.92 0.93
C GLY A 232 -7.37 -1.48 -0.14
N ALA A 233 -7.63 -1.76 -1.42
CA ALA A 233 -6.77 -1.32 -2.53
C ALA A 233 -6.81 0.20 -2.73
N VAL A 234 -7.99 0.81 -2.68
CA VAL A 234 -8.15 2.29 -2.79
C VAL A 234 -7.50 2.99 -1.59
N GLU A 235 -7.68 2.46 -0.39
CA GLU A 235 -7.08 2.99 0.83
C GLU A 235 -5.55 2.85 0.82
N ASN A 236 -5.03 1.70 0.38
CA ASN A 236 -3.60 1.50 0.20
C ASN A 236 -3.00 2.47 -0.83
N PHE A 237 -3.72 2.80 -1.90
CA PHE A 237 -3.29 3.82 -2.85
C PHE A 237 -3.23 5.22 -2.21
N ALA A 238 -4.20 5.59 -1.36
CA ALA A 238 -4.15 6.83 -0.60
C ALA A 238 -2.94 6.86 0.35
N CYS A 239 -2.66 5.75 1.03
CA CYS A 239 -1.47 5.57 1.88
C CYS A 239 -0.18 5.73 1.07
N GLU A 240 -0.10 5.13 -0.13
CA GLU A 240 1.06 5.26 -1.02
C GLU A 240 1.31 6.73 -1.38
N MET A 241 0.27 7.46 -1.77
CA MET A 241 0.42 8.87 -2.15
C MET A 241 0.82 9.74 -0.95
N ALA A 242 0.27 9.49 0.23
CA ALA A 242 0.63 10.21 1.46
C ALA A 242 2.09 9.95 1.86
N ALA A 243 2.49 8.69 1.94
CA ALA A 243 3.86 8.30 2.26
C ALA A 243 4.87 8.84 1.22
N LYS A 244 4.49 8.81 -0.06
CA LYS A 244 5.30 9.37 -1.15
C LYS A 244 5.46 10.88 -1.04
N MET A 245 4.39 11.61 -0.72
CA MET A 245 4.45 13.06 -0.49
C MET A 245 5.45 13.40 0.62
N VAL A 246 5.36 12.74 1.77
CA VAL A 246 6.28 12.96 2.90
C VAL A 246 7.71 12.60 2.54
N ALA A 247 7.93 11.45 1.90
CA ALA A 247 9.25 11.01 1.49
C ALA A 247 9.89 11.97 0.47
N MET A 248 9.12 12.47 -0.50
CA MET A 248 9.62 13.40 -1.50
C MET A 248 9.89 14.79 -0.92
N LYS A 249 9.08 15.25 0.03
CA LYS A 249 9.37 16.47 0.77
C LYS A 249 10.70 16.37 1.51
N SER A 250 10.88 15.32 2.28
CA SER A 250 12.13 15.05 3.01
C SER A 250 13.35 14.96 2.07
N ALA A 251 13.18 14.31 0.91
CA ALA A 251 14.23 14.23 -0.10
C ALA A 251 14.56 15.61 -0.72
N THR A 252 13.57 16.48 -0.88
CA THR A 252 13.74 17.85 -1.40
C THR A 252 14.49 18.72 -0.39
N ASP A 253 14.14 18.62 0.90
CA ASP A 253 14.79 19.36 1.97
C ASP A 253 16.26 18.89 2.11
N ASN A 254 16.50 17.59 2.19
CA ASN A 254 17.86 17.03 2.24
C ASN A 254 18.73 17.41 1.01
N ALA A 255 18.11 17.49 -0.17
CA ALA A 255 18.83 17.96 -1.36
C ALA A 255 19.24 19.44 -1.24
N GLY A 256 18.44 20.27 -0.56
CA GLY A 256 18.81 21.64 -0.22
C GLY A 256 20.06 21.70 0.64
N ASP A 257 20.09 20.95 1.74
CA ASP A 257 21.22 20.90 2.66
C ASP A 257 22.53 20.44 1.97
N ILE A 258 22.40 19.43 1.08
CA ILE A 258 23.53 18.96 0.29
C ILE A 258 24.05 20.05 -0.67
N ILE A 259 23.16 20.82 -1.31
CA ILE A 259 23.52 21.92 -2.20
C ILE A 259 24.28 22.97 -1.44
N ASP A 260 23.81 23.36 -0.26
CA ASP A 260 24.45 24.38 0.57
C ASP A 260 25.84 23.92 1.03
N GLY A 261 26.00 22.66 1.45
CA GLY A 261 27.30 22.07 1.77
C GLY A 261 28.27 22.08 0.59
N LEU A 262 27.80 21.62 -0.57
CA LEU A 262 28.62 21.62 -1.80
C LEU A 262 28.98 23.02 -2.27
N GLN A 263 28.11 24.02 -2.04
CA GLN A 263 28.42 25.43 -2.38
C GLN A 263 29.56 25.99 -1.52
N LEU A 264 29.61 25.62 -0.23
CA LEU A 264 30.71 25.98 0.66
C LEU A 264 32.03 25.34 0.19
N GLU A 265 32.00 24.04 -0.16
CA GLU A 265 33.16 23.34 -0.68
C GLU A 265 33.64 23.96 -2.00
N TYR A 266 32.73 24.28 -2.90
CA TYR A 266 33.02 24.96 -4.15
C TYR A 266 33.74 26.30 -3.93
N ASN A 267 33.20 27.12 -3.01
CA ASN A 267 33.82 28.44 -2.70
C ASN A 267 35.20 28.29 -2.11
N LYS A 268 35.45 27.31 -1.22
CA LYS A 268 36.78 27.01 -0.67
C LYS A 268 37.75 26.55 -1.76
N ALA A 269 37.31 25.61 -2.59
CA ALA A 269 38.13 25.10 -3.70
C ALA A 269 38.50 26.21 -4.70
N ARG A 270 37.53 27.07 -5.03
CA ARG A 270 37.75 28.24 -5.89
C ARG A 270 38.78 29.22 -5.30
N GLN A 271 38.62 29.56 -4.00
CA GLN A 271 39.58 30.45 -3.31
C GLN A 271 40.95 29.87 -3.30
N ALA A 272 41.13 28.58 -3.01
CA ALA A 272 42.40 27.89 -3.03
C ALA A 272 43.06 27.92 -4.44
N ALA A 273 42.28 27.66 -5.48
CA ALA A 273 42.73 27.72 -6.86
C ALA A 273 43.21 29.14 -7.24
N ILE A 274 42.41 30.17 -6.93
CA ILE A 274 42.80 31.57 -7.17
C ILE A 274 44.10 31.93 -6.42
N THR A 275 44.22 31.54 -5.16
CA THR A 275 45.42 31.80 -4.36
C THR A 275 46.62 31.13 -4.96
N GLN A 276 46.50 29.89 -5.43
CA GLN A 276 47.54 29.14 -6.10
C GLN A 276 47.99 29.83 -7.41
N GLU A 277 47.01 30.22 -8.27
CA GLU A 277 47.27 30.93 -9.51
C GLU A 277 48.02 32.25 -9.27
N ILE A 278 47.58 33.04 -8.26
CA ILE A 278 48.26 34.27 -7.86
C ILE A 278 49.71 33.99 -7.39
N SER A 279 49.89 32.96 -6.56
CA SER A 279 51.22 32.60 -6.05
C SER A 279 52.15 32.15 -7.17
N GLU A 280 51.66 31.35 -8.12
CA GLU A 280 52.41 30.93 -9.31
C GLU A 280 52.78 32.12 -10.20
N PHE A 281 51.84 33.06 -10.40
CA PHE A 281 52.09 34.28 -11.19
C PHE A 281 53.16 35.18 -10.54
N VAL A 282 53.03 35.43 -9.24
CA VAL A 282 53.99 36.23 -8.47
C VAL A 282 55.36 35.56 -8.43
N GLY A 283 55.41 34.23 -8.20
CA GLY A 283 56.69 33.47 -8.23
C GLY A 283 57.34 33.48 -9.60
N GLY A 284 56.53 33.33 -10.68
CA GLY A 284 57.04 33.42 -12.05
C GLY A 284 57.58 34.83 -12.40
N ALA A 285 56.88 35.89 -11.99
CA ALA A 285 57.33 37.28 -12.18
C ALA A 285 58.63 37.58 -11.43
N ALA A 286 58.81 37.08 -10.21
CA ALA A 286 60.02 37.21 -9.42
C ALA A 286 61.22 36.48 -10.06
N ALA A 287 60.97 35.31 -10.68
CA ALA A 287 62.01 34.54 -11.37
C ALA A 287 62.52 35.17 -12.69
N VAL A 288 61.71 36.03 -13.32
CA VAL A 288 62.03 36.75 -14.57
C VAL A 288 62.71 38.12 -14.30
N SER A 289 62.49 38.70 -13.12
CA SER A 289 63.02 40.01 -12.75
C SER A 289 64.31 39.97 -11.94
N GLY A 290 64.87 38.79 -11.63
CA GLY A 290 66.20 38.55 -11.05
C GLY A 290 67.17 37.94 -12.08
#